data_e332d1ba490164609f82a02ec619c4b2
#
_entry.id   e332d1ba490164609f82a02ec619c4b2
#
_cell.length_a   1.000
_cell.length_b   1.000
_cell.length_c   1.000
_cell.angle_alpha   90.00
_cell.angle_beta   90.00
_cell.angle_gamma   90.00
#
_symmetry.space_group_name_H-M   'P 1'
#
loop_
_entity.id
_entity.type
_entity.pdbx_description
1 polymer ?
#
loop_
_entity_poly.entity_id
_entity_poly.type
_entity_poly.pdbx_seq_one_letter_code
_entity_poly.pdbx_strand_id
1 'polypeptide(L)'
;MRVRSKLASSLFVAFTLASIAFPQVPLQQNVQGKPKLGGTLRVKPFNTAFQPSLDPAVETYFFLLEQLYDGLVRLDKNFNIIPSLAEYWVISENGKKFTFYLRKGVKFHHGRELTADDVKFSLERLIQKQTGLLYYQYFIIKVVGAEEFREGRSPNVAGFKALDRYTFEIDWTDPYVSGLYLLSMSFCKVLPKELIEAQGKGFFSKPSGTGAFKFGYWLRDTRLNIIGIRLERNDDYFGELPYLDAVEYSPFFTQDQFMEGQVHVVPLRSNGLASAPYQVLENDSLDIVLLGMRCNIGPLDKKNVRQALVLALDKSKIAQAAFSLESVPRVIDNYIPPDLPGFFPLEGIGAADLGKARRLLAEAGFPAGKGFPELYIYFARRRGEANNRLFKEIRDELEALGIKAVMKYYRSLEELRSVAAPHLVVIEWLMDYPDAENIIFPLFQSQSLLNKIYLGYSNPGLDRLLAASEIEASWEKRTGLFRQMERILLDDVPAVPLYRIKRRLAMQPFVRGAKTPPFGNSILDVRDIWLDK
;
A
#
# COMPACT_ATOMS: atom_id res chain seq x y z
N MET A 1 0.94 68.88 7.86
CA MET A 1 -0.04 68.01 7.24
C MET A 1 0.55 66.56 7.21
N ARG A 2 0.13 65.70 8.15
CA ARG A 2 0.66 64.35 8.30
C ARG A 2 -0.24 63.38 7.53
N VAL A 3 0.31 62.71 6.54
CA VAL A 3 -0.35 61.60 5.83
C VAL A 3 -0.14 60.32 6.63
N ARG A 4 -1.23 59.77 7.15
CA ARG A 4 -1.26 58.45 7.81
C ARG A 4 -1.39 57.36 6.76
N SER A 5 -0.36 56.52 6.61
CA SER A 5 -0.45 55.25 5.89
C SER A 5 -1.18 54.23 6.75
N LYS A 6 -2.28 53.68 6.25
CA LYS A 6 -2.97 52.53 6.84
C LYS A 6 -2.22 51.26 6.41
N LEU A 7 -1.54 50.63 7.35
CA LEU A 7 -1.09 49.24 7.22
C LEU A 7 -2.31 48.33 7.38
N ALA A 8 -2.64 47.61 6.33
CA ALA A 8 -3.59 46.51 6.37
C ALA A 8 -2.89 45.30 7.02
N SER A 9 -3.29 45.00 8.24
CA SER A 9 -2.85 43.76 8.94
C SER A 9 -3.56 42.58 8.32
N SER A 10 -2.87 41.84 7.45
CA SER A 10 -3.30 40.55 7.00
C SER A 10 -3.13 39.53 8.15
N LEU A 11 -4.23 39.10 8.74
CA LEU A 11 -4.22 38.01 9.72
C LEU A 11 -3.84 36.72 8.99
N PHE A 12 -2.60 36.28 9.14
CA PHE A 12 -2.18 34.92 8.79
C PHE A 12 -2.75 33.98 9.83
N VAL A 13 -3.82 33.27 9.50
CA VAL A 13 -4.27 32.11 10.26
C VAL A 13 -3.43 30.92 9.79
N ALA A 14 -2.32 30.69 10.49
CA ALA A 14 -1.58 29.46 10.38
C ALA A 14 -2.45 28.35 11.00
N PHE A 15 -3.07 27.52 10.18
CA PHE A 15 -3.62 26.26 10.64
C PHE A 15 -2.45 25.32 10.98
N THR A 16 -2.00 25.36 12.23
CA THR A 16 -1.23 24.27 12.80
C THR A 16 -2.17 23.07 12.91
N LEU A 17 -2.02 22.11 11.99
CA LEU A 17 -2.55 20.78 12.21
C LEU A 17 -1.91 20.29 13.51
N ALA A 18 -2.71 20.29 14.58
CA ALA A 18 -2.30 19.68 15.84
C ALA A 18 -1.83 18.26 15.53
N SER A 19 -0.58 17.96 15.81
CA SER A 19 -0.03 16.60 15.76
C SER A 19 -0.90 15.72 16.64
N ILE A 20 -1.76 14.90 16.02
CA ILE A 20 -2.59 13.93 16.72
C ILE A 20 -1.65 12.84 17.21
N ALA A 21 -1.34 12.85 18.49
CA ALA A 21 -0.60 11.79 19.14
C ALA A 21 -1.49 10.53 19.18
N PHE A 22 -1.09 9.51 18.42
CA PHE A 22 -1.71 8.20 18.48
C PHE A 22 -1.31 7.48 19.77
N PRO A 23 -2.18 6.60 20.33
CA PRO A 23 -1.80 5.78 21.46
C PRO A 23 -0.61 4.90 21.06
N GLN A 24 0.51 5.13 21.71
CA GLN A 24 1.72 4.35 21.50
C GLN A 24 1.50 2.93 21.97
N VAL A 25 1.52 1.98 21.04
CA VAL A 25 1.79 0.58 21.40
C VAL A 25 3.29 0.52 21.71
N PRO A 26 3.70 0.17 22.93
CA PRO A 26 5.11 0.15 23.29
C PRO A 26 5.80 -1.05 22.61
N LEU A 27 6.45 -0.81 21.49
CA LEU A 27 7.49 -1.70 20.98
C LEU A 27 8.76 -1.43 21.81
N GLN A 28 8.86 -2.06 22.96
CA GLN A 28 10.12 -2.13 23.70
C GLN A 28 11.08 -3.06 22.97
N GLN A 29 11.91 -2.50 22.11
CA GLN A 29 13.22 -3.06 21.83
C GLN A 29 14.24 -2.15 22.54
N ASN A 30 14.80 -2.63 23.64
CA ASN A 30 16.00 -2.07 24.25
C ASN A 30 17.15 -2.19 23.23
N VAL A 31 17.40 -1.15 22.46
CA VAL A 31 18.60 -1.05 21.63
C VAL A 31 19.78 -0.81 22.59
N GLN A 32 20.36 -1.88 23.12
CA GLN A 32 21.61 -1.80 23.88
C GLN A 32 22.77 -1.63 22.90
N GLY A 33 23.50 -0.55 23.02
CA GLY A 33 24.72 -0.26 22.26
C GLY A 33 24.66 1.08 21.53
N LYS A 34 25.85 1.63 21.21
CA LYS A 34 25.96 2.79 20.32
C LYS A 34 26.00 2.30 18.88
N PRO A 35 25.29 2.94 17.94
CA PRO A 35 25.36 2.59 16.53
C PRO A 35 26.80 2.58 16.01
N LYS A 36 27.13 1.54 15.23
CA LYS A 36 28.43 1.39 14.55
C LYS A 36 28.26 1.70 13.08
N LEU A 37 29.21 2.42 12.53
CA LEU A 37 29.28 2.68 11.09
C LEU A 37 29.92 1.50 10.36
N GLY A 38 29.42 1.23 9.16
CA GLY A 38 30.00 0.28 8.23
C GLY A 38 29.27 -1.05 8.12
N GLY A 39 29.78 -1.87 7.23
CA GLY A 39 29.28 -3.20 6.95
C GLY A 39 28.16 -3.29 5.91
N THR A 40 27.93 -4.51 5.45
CA THR A 40 26.88 -4.83 4.47
C THR A 40 25.78 -5.66 5.11
N LEU A 41 24.56 -5.18 5.08
CA LEU A 41 23.38 -5.96 5.47
C LEU A 41 22.92 -6.84 4.31
N ARG A 42 22.64 -8.13 4.56
CA ARG A 42 22.10 -9.07 3.57
C ARG A 42 20.71 -9.52 3.96
N VAL A 43 19.74 -9.26 3.08
CA VAL A 43 18.31 -9.46 3.35
C VAL A 43 17.69 -10.36 2.29
N LYS A 44 17.00 -11.41 2.72
CA LYS A 44 16.09 -12.17 1.87
C LYS A 44 14.69 -11.57 1.97
N PRO A 45 14.11 -11.05 0.87
CA PRO A 45 12.73 -10.56 0.85
C PRO A 45 11.71 -11.71 0.89
N PHE A 46 10.46 -11.39 1.24
CA PHE A 46 9.34 -12.35 1.18
C PHE A 46 9.03 -12.77 -0.26
N ASN A 47 9.18 -11.85 -1.20
CA ASN A 47 8.90 -12.11 -2.60
C ASN A 47 10.00 -13.00 -3.22
N THR A 48 9.59 -14.02 -3.95
CA THR A 48 10.50 -14.99 -4.61
C THR A 48 10.83 -14.63 -6.06
N ALA A 49 10.02 -13.76 -6.69
CA ALA A 49 10.31 -13.27 -8.03
C ALA A 49 11.18 -12.02 -7.93
N PHE A 50 12.24 -11.92 -8.73
CA PHE A 50 13.07 -10.74 -8.83
C PHE A 50 13.09 -10.25 -10.27
N GLN A 51 12.55 -9.06 -10.49
CA GLN A 51 12.53 -8.43 -11.82
C GLN A 51 13.50 -7.25 -11.81
N PRO A 52 14.35 -7.11 -12.82
CA PRO A 52 15.40 -6.09 -12.86
C PRO A 52 14.88 -4.70 -13.27
N SER A 53 13.69 -4.31 -12.86
CA SER A 53 13.16 -2.95 -13.05
C SER A 53 12.98 -2.28 -11.71
N LEU A 54 13.41 -1.02 -11.59
CA LEU A 54 13.30 -0.19 -10.40
C LEU A 54 12.47 1.07 -10.70
N ASP A 55 11.48 0.95 -11.60
CA ASP A 55 10.54 2.01 -11.93
C ASP A 55 9.50 2.17 -10.80
N PRO A 56 9.46 3.30 -10.07
CA PRO A 56 8.49 3.52 -9.01
C PRO A 56 7.03 3.39 -9.46
N ALA A 57 6.79 3.60 -10.73
CA ALA A 57 5.47 3.57 -11.31
C ALA A 57 5.00 2.17 -11.77
N VAL A 58 5.86 1.16 -11.74
CA VAL A 58 5.57 -0.22 -12.19
C VAL A 58 5.91 -1.24 -11.11
N GLU A 59 6.93 -0.94 -10.30
CA GLU A 59 7.57 -1.90 -9.41
C GLU A 59 6.81 -2.08 -8.11
N THR A 60 6.76 -3.32 -7.64
CA THR A 60 6.13 -3.70 -6.36
C THR A 60 7.14 -3.90 -5.23
N TYR A 61 8.44 -3.67 -5.47
CA TYR A 61 9.50 -3.76 -4.45
C TYR A 61 9.66 -2.43 -3.71
N PHE A 62 8.62 -1.99 -3.04
CA PHE A 62 8.58 -0.72 -2.30
C PHE A 62 9.79 -0.51 -1.38
N PHE A 63 10.29 -1.59 -0.77
CA PHE A 63 11.46 -1.53 0.10
C PHE A 63 12.75 -1.10 -0.63
N LEU A 64 12.91 -1.38 -1.94
CA LEU A 64 14.02 -0.89 -2.75
C LEU A 64 13.82 0.56 -3.17
N LEU A 65 12.59 0.91 -3.54
CA LEU A 65 12.25 2.26 -3.98
C LEU A 65 12.46 3.28 -2.88
N GLU A 66 12.11 2.94 -1.64
CA GLU A 66 12.30 3.80 -0.45
C GLU A 66 13.78 4.05 -0.12
N GLN A 67 14.69 3.21 -0.61
CA GLN A 67 16.12 3.41 -0.42
C GLN A 67 16.75 4.26 -1.54
N LEU A 68 16.21 4.15 -2.76
CA LEU A 68 16.76 4.76 -3.96
C LEU A 68 16.23 6.16 -4.24
N TYR A 69 14.99 6.43 -3.83
CA TYR A 69 14.27 7.65 -4.21
C TYR A 69 13.56 8.29 -3.02
N ASP A 70 13.41 9.60 -3.07
CA ASP A 70 12.55 10.35 -2.16
C ASP A 70 11.35 10.95 -2.89
N GLY A 71 10.26 11.19 -2.15
CA GLY A 71 9.11 11.97 -2.57
C GLY A 71 9.12 13.36 -1.94
N LEU A 72 8.08 14.16 -2.19
CA LEU A 72 7.91 15.47 -1.57
C LEU A 72 7.84 15.37 -0.05
N VAL A 73 7.09 14.40 0.43
CA VAL A 73 6.87 14.08 1.83
C VAL A 73 7.07 12.58 2.05
N ARG A 74 7.19 12.16 3.30
CA ARG A 74 7.27 10.75 3.68
C ARG A 74 6.52 10.50 4.98
N LEU A 75 6.29 9.25 5.33
CA LEU A 75 5.73 8.86 6.62
C LEU A 75 6.83 8.53 7.62
N ASP A 76 6.62 8.92 8.86
CA ASP A 76 7.41 8.40 9.98
C ASP A 76 6.85 7.06 10.48
N LYS A 77 7.50 6.45 11.49
CA LYS A 77 7.08 5.18 12.10
C LYS A 77 5.70 5.23 12.80
N ASN A 78 5.18 6.43 13.06
CA ASN A 78 3.89 6.66 13.72
C ASN A 78 2.83 7.12 12.71
N PHE A 79 3.09 6.98 11.41
CA PHE A 79 2.23 7.41 10.31
C PHE A 79 2.05 8.93 10.16
N ASN A 80 2.89 9.74 10.80
CA ASN A 80 2.83 11.17 10.59
C ASN A 80 3.48 11.53 9.25
N ILE A 81 2.87 12.45 8.52
CA ILE A 81 3.48 13.07 7.35
C ILE A 81 4.61 13.99 7.84
N ILE A 82 5.82 13.72 7.35
CA ILE A 82 7.00 14.51 7.66
C ILE A 82 7.69 15.02 6.39
N PRO A 83 8.45 16.11 6.47
CA PRO A 83 9.25 16.64 5.37
C PRO A 83 10.21 15.61 4.78
N SER A 84 10.34 15.60 3.43
CA SER A 84 11.36 14.88 2.69
C SER A 84 12.05 15.81 1.71
N LEU A 85 11.81 15.73 0.39
CA LEU A 85 12.35 16.72 -0.57
C LEU A 85 11.78 18.12 -0.36
N ALA A 86 10.52 18.23 0.05
CA ALA A 86 9.98 19.49 0.56
C ALA A 86 10.50 19.72 1.98
N GLU A 87 11.01 20.91 2.25
CA GLU A 87 11.37 21.36 3.59
C GLU A 87 10.13 21.67 4.42
N TYR A 88 9.13 22.28 3.78
CA TYR A 88 7.80 22.52 4.33
C TYR A 88 6.79 22.71 3.19
N TRP A 89 5.51 22.80 3.54
CA TRP A 89 4.42 23.05 2.59
C TRP A 89 3.35 23.93 3.22
N VAL A 90 2.57 24.58 2.36
CA VAL A 90 1.41 25.39 2.76
C VAL A 90 0.18 24.84 2.04
N ILE A 91 -0.90 24.66 2.80
CA ILE A 91 -2.21 24.30 2.27
C ILE A 91 -3.09 25.54 2.34
N SER A 92 -3.64 25.96 1.21
CA SER A 92 -4.47 27.14 1.06
C SER A 92 -5.75 26.84 0.25
N GLU A 93 -6.58 27.87 0.03
CA GLU A 93 -7.85 27.73 -0.69
C GLU A 93 -8.73 26.59 -0.13
N ASN A 94 -8.85 26.54 1.21
CA ASN A 94 -9.61 25.53 1.93
C ASN A 94 -9.22 24.06 1.58
N GLY A 95 -7.95 23.83 1.31
CA GLY A 95 -7.45 22.48 1.01
C GLY A 95 -7.38 22.13 -0.48
N LYS A 96 -7.65 23.08 -1.37
CA LYS A 96 -7.55 22.88 -2.84
C LYS A 96 -6.16 23.12 -3.40
N LYS A 97 -5.30 23.83 -2.68
CA LYS A 97 -3.97 24.18 -3.17
C LYS A 97 -2.89 23.77 -2.17
N PHE A 98 -1.93 23.00 -2.65
CA PHE A 98 -0.76 22.58 -1.88
C PHE A 98 0.49 23.18 -2.52
N THR A 99 1.19 24.05 -1.78
CA THR A 99 2.45 24.66 -2.25
C THR A 99 3.60 24.09 -1.45
N PHE A 100 4.53 23.41 -2.11
CA PHE A 100 5.70 22.77 -1.53
C PHE A 100 6.96 23.61 -1.80
N TYR A 101 7.72 23.85 -0.74
CA TYR A 101 9.01 24.54 -0.79
C TYR A 101 10.12 23.50 -0.66
N LEU A 102 10.87 23.31 -1.74
CA LEU A 102 11.87 22.26 -1.84
C LEU A 102 13.16 22.65 -1.11
N ARG A 103 13.84 21.65 -0.54
CA ARG A 103 15.18 21.82 0.00
C ARG A 103 16.14 22.21 -1.11
N LYS A 104 16.97 23.20 -0.85
CA LYS A 104 18.06 23.60 -1.77
C LYS A 104 19.26 22.67 -1.60
N GLY A 105 20.01 22.46 -2.68
CA GLY A 105 21.22 21.64 -2.67
C GLY A 105 21.01 20.14 -2.65
N VAL A 106 19.75 19.64 -2.70
CA VAL A 106 19.47 18.21 -2.83
C VAL A 106 19.93 17.73 -4.21
N LYS A 107 20.79 16.72 -4.24
CA LYS A 107 21.33 16.17 -5.47
C LYS A 107 20.80 14.77 -5.77
N PHE A 108 20.55 14.50 -7.02
CA PHE A 108 20.45 13.12 -7.51
C PHE A 108 21.81 12.41 -7.39
N HIS A 109 21.82 11.09 -7.35
CA HIS A 109 23.05 10.28 -7.22
C HIS A 109 24.10 10.55 -8.30
N HIS A 110 23.71 11.09 -9.46
CA HIS A 110 24.63 11.50 -10.53
C HIS A 110 25.16 12.94 -10.37
N GLY A 111 24.79 13.64 -9.29
CA GLY A 111 25.35 14.92 -8.89
C GLY A 111 24.54 16.16 -9.29
N ARG A 112 23.54 16.06 -10.19
CA ARG A 112 22.68 17.19 -10.55
C ARG A 112 21.72 17.53 -9.40
N GLU A 113 21.53 18.83 -9.16
CA GLU A 113 20.59 19.32 -8.17
C GLU A 113 19.14 19.16 -8.64
N LEU A 114 18.27 18.70 -7.75
CA LEU A 114 16.83 18.54 -7.94
C LEU A 114 16.14 19.90 -8.03
N THR A 115 15.11 19.99 -8.87
CA THR A 115 14.28 21.19 -9.06
C THR A 115 12.79 20.86 -9.07
N ALA A 116 11.93 21.88 -9.01
CA ALA A 116 10.48 21.73 -9.10
C ALA A 116 10.01 21.15 -10.45
N ASP A 117 10.79 21.33 -11.52
CA ASP A 117 10.50 20.71 -12.81
C ASP A 117 10.61 19.19 -12.77
N ASP A 118 11.54 18.64 -11.97
CA ASP A 118 11.65 17.18 -11.78
C ASP A 118 10.44 16.62 -11.05
N VAL A 119 9.92 17.35 -10.07
CA VAL A 119 8.70 16.99 -9.34
C VAL A 119 7.51 16.97 -10.30
N LYS A 120 7.32 18.05 -11.05
CA LYS A 120 6.27 18.16 -12.07
C LYS A 120 6.33 17.00 -13.07
N PHE A 121 7.48 16.78 -13.67
CA PHE A 121 7.71 15.68 -14.62
C PHE A 121 7.36 14.33 -14.05
N SER A 122 7.78 14.04 -12.81
CA SER A 122 7.57 12.75 -12.15
C SER A 122 6.10 12.47 -11.90
N LEU A 123 5.33 13.45 -11.47
CA LEU A 123 3.89 13.31 -11.23
C LEU A 123 3.10 13.25 -12.56
N GLU A 124 3.45 14.06 -13.57
CA GLU A 124 2.84 13.99 -14.89
C GLU A 124 3.05 12.61 -15.53
N ARG A 125 4.24 12.02 -15.35
CA ARG A 125 4.56 10.67 -15.85
C ARG A 125 3.61 9.60 -15.32
N LEU A 126 3.10 9.70 -14.07
CA LEU A 126 2.12 8.78 -13.50
C LEU A 126 0.78 8.81 -14.24
N ILE A 127 0.42 9.97 -14.82
CA ILE A 127 -0.86 10.22 -15.48
C ILE A 127 -0.78 9.84 -16.96
N GLN A 128 0.39 9.85 -17.58
CA GLN A 128 0.58 9.55 -18.99
C GLN A 128 -0.01 8.20 -19.40
N LYS A 129 -0.79 8.19 -20.50
CA LYS A 129 -1.47 6.99 -20.99
C LYS A 129 -0.49 5.90 -21.45
N GLN A 130 0.65 6.30 -21.99
CA GLN A 130 1.69 5.40 -22.50
C GLN A 130 2.37 4.56 -21.43
N THR A 131 2.31 4.97 -20.18
CA THR A 131 2.91 4.22 -19.07
C THR A 131 2.15 2.94 -18.73
N GLY A 132 0.87 2.85 -19.09
CA GLY A 132 0.02 1.70 -18.80
C GLY A 132 -0.32 1.52 -17.32
N LEU A 133 -0.02 2.52 -16.48
CA LEU A 133 -0.12 2.44 -15.04
C LEU A 133 -1.55 2.61 -14.55
N LEU A 134 -1.87 1.95 -13.45
CA LEU A 134 -3.15 2.09 -12.76
C LEU A 134 -3.16 3.29 -11.79
N TYR A 135 -1.99 3.80 -11.40
CA TYR A 135 -1.87 4.89 -10.42
C TYR A 135 -2.46 6.22 -10.87
N TYR A 136 -2.65 6.44 -12.18
CA TYR A 136 -3.34 7.63 -12.69
C TYR A 136 -4.72 7.84 -12.06
N GLN A 137 -5.42 6.77 -11.67
CA GLN A 137 -6.75 6.84 -11.08
C GLN A 137 -6.81 7.67 -9.79
N TYR A 138 -5.71 7.77 -9.05
CA TYR A 138 -5.61 8.60 -7.87
C TYR A 138 -5.55 10.10 -8.17
N PHE A 139 -5.19 10.48 -9.40
CA PHE A 139 -4.99 11.88 -9.81
C PHE A 139 -6.03 12.37 -10.83
N ILE A 140 -6.56 11.47 -11.66
CA ILE A 140 -7.27 11.83 -12.89
C ILE A 140 -8.49 12.73 -12.66
N ILE A 141 -9.25 12.48 -11.61
CA ILE A 141 -10.42 13.27 -11.24
C ILE A 141 -10.15 14.30 -10.14
N LYS A 142 -8.98 14.23 -9.52
CA LYS A 142 -8.64 15.02 -8.32
C LYS A 142 -7.74 16.21 -8.63
N VAL A 143 -6.96 16.15 -9.71
CA VAL A 143 -6.01 17.20 -10.08
C VAL A 143 -6.51 17.95 -11.30
N VAL A 144 -6.48 19.29 -11.22
CA VAL A 144 -6.93 20.17 -12.30
C VAL A 144 -6.15 19.88 -13.60
N GLY A 145 -6.88 19.56 -14.69
CA GLY A 145 -6.29 19.31 -16.00
C GLY A 145 -5.62 17.94 -16.18
N ALA A 146 -5.76 17.02 -15.23
CA ALA A 146 -5.15 15.69 -15.33
C ALA A 146 -5.81 14.84 -16.44
N GLU A 147 -7.12 14.92 -16.60
CA GLU A 147 -7.85 14.20 -17.65
C GLU A 147 -7.49 14.72 -19.03
N GLU A 148 -7.45 16.03 -19.22
CA GLU A 148 -7.06 16.68 -20.47
C GLU A 148 -5.67 16.27 -20.93
N PHE A 149 -4.73 16.23 -19.97
CA PHE A 149 -3.36 15.77 -20.23
C PHE A 149 -3.32 14.29 -20.63
N ARG A 150 -4.02 13.42 -19.91
CA ARG A 150 -4.06 11.98 -20.19
C ARG A 150 -4.67 11.67 -21.56
N GLU A 151 -5.68 12.45 -21.98
CA GLU A 151 -6.32 12.30 -23.28
C GLU A 151 -5.56 12.99 -24.43
N GLY A 152 -4.44 13.65 -24.12
CA GLY A 152 -3.62 14.37 -25.10
C GLY A 152 -4.22 15.70 -25.58
N ARG A 153 -5.22 16.22 -24.87
CA ARG A 153 -5.84 17.54 -25.14
C ARG A 153 -5.01 18.70 -24.56
N SER A 154 -4.09 18.41 -23.65
CA SER A 154 -3.14 19.38 -23.07
C SER A 154 -1.73 18.78 -23.04
N PRO A 155 -0.68 19.59 -23.28
CA PRO A 155 0.71 19.13 -23.16
C PRO A 155 1.20 18.98 -21.71
N ASN A 156 0.47 19.52 -20.72
CA ASN A 156 0.82 19.52 -19.31
C ASN A 156 -0.43 19.33 -18.46
N VAL A 157 -0.23 18.86 -17.22
CA VAL A 157 -1.27 18.87 -16.18
C VAL A 157 -1.36 20.30 -15.62
N ALA A 158 -2.48 20.97 -15.83
CA ALA A 158 -2.65 22.39 -15.45
C ALA A 158 -2.50 22.61 -13.94
N GLY A 159 -2.88 21.62 -13.12
CA GLY A 159 -2.78 21.66 -11.68
C GLY A 159 -1.37 21.38 -11.13
N PHE A 160 -0.39 20.97 -11.96
CA PHE A 160 1.00 20.78 -11.54
C PHE A 160 1.87 21.92 -12.03
N LYS A 161 2.36 22.76 -11.11
CA LYS A 161 3.07 23.97 -11.45
C LYS A 161 4.43 24.04 -10.74
N ALA A 162 5.50 24.12 -11.51
CA ALA A 162 6.80 24.59 -11.03
C ALA A 162 6.77 26.14 -11.09
N LEU A 163 6.55 26.78 -9.94
CA LEU A 163 6.44 28.25 -9.87
C LEU A 163 7.80 28.92 -10.00
N ASP A 164 8.81 28.27 -9.44
CA ASP A 164 10.23 28.61 -9.58
C ASP A 164 11.06 27.33 -9.37
N ARG A 165 12.39 27.47 -9.32
CA ARG A 165 13.33 26.34 -9.18
C ARG A 165 13.05 25.45 -7.97
N TYR A 166 12.51 26.01 -6.87
CA TYR A 166 12.33 25.32 -5.59
C TYR A 166 10.91 25.38 -5.04
N THR A 167 9.96 25.89 -5.83
CA THR A 167 8.55 25.97 -5.42
C THR A 167 7.68 25.19 -6.38
N PHE A 168 7.00 24.17 -5.86
CA PHE A 168 6.07 23.34 -6.61
C PHE A 168 4.66 23.46 -6.02
N GLU A 169 3.65 23.63 -6.89
CA GLU A 169 2.25 23.78 -6.50
C GLU A 169 1.38 22.71 -7.13
N ILE A 170 0.41 22.20 -6.35
CA ILE A 170 -0.65 21.31 -6.81
C ILE A 170 -1.99 21.97 -6.59
N ASP A 171 -2.78 22.11 -7.67
CA ASP A 171 -4.19 22.49 -7.62
C ASP A 171 -5.08 21.26 -7.70
N TRP A 172 -5.85 21.02 -6.66
CA TRP A 172 -6.87 19.99 -6.60
C TRP A 172 -8.21 20.55 -7.09
N THR A 173 -9.03 19.73 -7.75
CA THR A 173 -10.40 20.11 -8.17
C THR A 173 -11.28 20.45 -6.97
N ASP A 174 -11.12 19.68 -5.90
CA ASP A 174 -11.80 19.85 -4.62
C ASP A 174 -10.81 19.74 -3.45
N PRO A 175 -11.15 20.20 -2.24
CA PRO A 175 -10.33 19.98 -1.07
C PRO A 175 -9.98 18.48 -0.94
N TYR A 176 -8.71 18.17 -0.70
CA TYR A 176 -8.27 16.78 -0.63
C TYR A 176 -7.42 16.51 0.62
N VAL A 177 -8.09 16.09 1.70
CA VAL A 177 -7.47 15.88 3.02
C VAL A 177 -6.38 14.80 2.97
N SER A 178 -6.60 13.71 2.23
CA SER A 178 -5.62 12.62 2.07
C SER A 178 -4.51 12.91 1.07
N GLY A 179 -4.47 14.10 0.47
CA GLY A 179 -3.49 14.45 -0.59
C GLY A 179 -2.04 14.29 -0.18
N LEU A 180 -1.68 14.63 1.06
CA LEU A 180 -0.31 14.42 1.56
C LEU A 180 0.03 12.94 1.73
N TYR A 181 -0.93 12.11 2.15
CA TYR A 181 -0.74 10.65 2.21
C TYR A 181 -0.52 10.08 0.81
N LEU A 182 -1.34 10.49 -0.16
CA LEU A 182 -1.14 10.10 -1.56
C LEU A 182 0.26 10.46 -2.05
N LEU A 183 0.74 11.66 -1.76
CA LEU A 183 2.07 12.13 -2.17
C LEU A 183 3.22 11.46 -1.42
N SER A 184 2.97 10.79 -0.31
CA SER A 184 3.97 9.98 0.40
C SER A 184 4.17 8.58 -0.19
N MET A 185 3.30 8.14 -1.10
CA MET A 185 3.34 6.80 -1.67
C MET A 185 4.60 6.55 -2.51
N SER A 186 4.99 5.28 -2.59
CA SER A 186 6.23 4.86 -3.27
C SER A 186 6.26 5.22 -4.76
N PHE A 187 5.11 5.30 -5.42
CA PHE A 187 5.04 5.69 -6.83
C PHE A 187 5.15 7.22 -7.06
N CYS A 188 5.00 8.05 -6.01
CA CYS A 188 5.18 9.51 -6.07
C CYS A 188 6.63 9.96 -5.89
N LYS A 189 7.60 9.07 -6.12
CA LYS A 189 9.03 9.41 -6.05
C LYS A 189 9.45 10.32 -7.18
N VAL A 190 10.41 11.22 -6.87
CA VAL A 190 10.91 12.19 -7.85
C VAL A 190 12.10 11.62 -8.63
N LEU A 191 12.04 11.78 -9.94
CA LEU A 191 12.97 11.21 -10.91
C LEU A 191 13.69 12.33 -11.69
N PRO A 192 14.95 12.12 -12.11
CA PRO A 192 15.69 13.08 -12.93
C PRO A 192 15.13 13.10 -14.36
N LYS A 193 14.44 14.18 -14.69
CA LYS A 193 13.75 14.34 -15.98
C LYS A 193 14.65 14.04 -17.17
N GLU A 194 15.82 14.66 -17.21
CA GLU A 194 16.75 14.57 -18.36
C GLU A 194 17.27 13.14 -18.59
N LEU A 195 17.46 12.36 -17.51
CA LEU A 195 17.93 10.97 -17.66
C LEU A 195 16.80 10.06 -18.14
N ILE A 196 15.57 10.30 -17.68
CA ILE A 196 14.40 9.56 -18.17
C ILE A 196 14.13 9.86 -19.63
N GLU A 197 14.22 11.13 -20.03
CA GLU A 197 14.03 11.55 -21.43
C GLU A 197 15.13 10.97 -22.34
N ALA A 198 16.37 10.91 -21.87
CA ALA A 198 17.49 10.38 -22.66
C ALA A 198 17.52 8.85 -22.76
N GLN A 199 17.13 8.13 -21.71
CA GLN A 199 17.32 6.67 -21.60
C GLN A 199 16.01 5.87 -21.64
N GLY A 200 14.86 6.53 -21.47
CA GLY A 200 13.56 5.88 -21.41
C GLY A 200 13.52 4.80 -20.31
N LYS A 201 12.98 3.63 -20.64
CA LYS A 201 12.90 2.49 -19.70
C LYS A 201 14.26 1.94 -19.28
N GLY A 202 15.32 2.20 -20.05
CA GLY A 202 16.69 1.77 -19.72
C GLY A 202 17.23 2.38 -18.43
N PHE A 203 16.78 3.59 -18.10
CA PHE A 203 17.13 4.26 -16.85
C PHE A 203 16.90 3.38 -15.61
N PHE A 204 15.80 2.62 -15.58
CA PHE A 204 15.40 1.83 -14.41
C PHE A 204 16.23 0.56 -14.19
N SER A 205 17.13 0.23 -15.10
CA SER A 205 18.11 -0.85 -14.89
C SER A 205 19.35 -0.42 -14.09
N LYS A 206 19.62 0.90 -14.05
CA LYS A 206 20.68 1.53 -13.25
C LYS A 206 20.23 2.93 -12.84
N PRO A 207 19.26 3.04 -11.92
CA PRO A 207 18.65 4.31 -11.63
C PRO A 207 19.53 5.26 -10.83
N SER A 208 19.22 6.54 -10.95
CA SER A 208 19.79 7.64 -10.18
C SER A 208 18.64 8.40 -9.50
N GLY A 209 18.44 8.15 -8.22
CA GLY A 209 17.47 8.88 -7.36
C GLY A 209 18.14 9.88 -6.46
N THR A 210 17.44 10.26 -5.39
CA THR A 210 17.94 11.16 -4.32
C THR A 210 18.15 10.42 -3.00
N GLY A 211 17.82 9.12 -2.94
CA GLY A 211 17.69 8.34 -1.71
C GLY A 211 18.97 8.16 -0.90
N ALA A 212 18.79 7.64 0.30
CA ALA A 212 19.88 7.39 1.26
C ALA A 212 20.87 6.31 0.79
N PHE A 213 20.42 5.46 -0.13
CA PHE A 213 21.28 4.52 -0.84
C PHE A 213 21.17 4.75 -2.34
N LYS A 214 22.26 4.47 -3.07
CA LYS A 214 22.35 4.52 -4.51
C LYS A 214 22.55 3.13 -5.10
N PHE A 215 22.18 2.95 -6.36
CA PHE A 215 22.40 1.71 -7.08
C PHE A 215 23.91 1.41 -7.16
N GLY A 216 24.33 0.26 -6.62
CA GLY A 216 25.67 -0.27 -6.79
C GLY A 216 25.75 -1.16 -8.03
N TYR A 217 25.27 -2.40 -7.90
CA TYR A 217 25.24 -3.35 -9.01
C TYR A 217 24.21 -4.48 -8.77
N TRP A 218 23.86 -5.17 -9.86
CA TRP A 218 23.06 -6.38 -9.82
C TRP A 218 23.88 -7.57 -9.36
N LEU A 219 23.42 -8.30 -8.34
CA LEU A 219 23.99 -9.58 -7.97
C LEU A 219 23.66 -10.61 -9.06
N ARG A 220 24.65 -11.41 -9.44
CA ARG A 220 24.50 -12.40 -10.51
C ARG A 220 24.95 -13.78 -10.05
N ASP A 221 24.30 -14.82 -10.58
CA ASP A 221 24.75 -16.21 -10.44
C ASP A 221 25.91 -16.53 -11.41
N THR A 222 26.38 -17.77 -11.35
CA THR A 222 27.46 -18.26 -12.23
C THR A 222 27.09 -18.28 -13.72
N ARG A 223 25.80 -18.18 -14.03
CA ARG A 223 25.26 -18.10 -15.40
C ARG A 223 24.95 -16.66 -15.81
N LEU A 224 25.37 -15.68 -15.01
CA LEU A 224 25.12 -14.25 -15.20
C LEU A 224 23.65 -13.82 -15.08
N ASN A 225 22.76 -14.69 -14.61
CA ASN A 225 21.38 -14.29 -14.32
C ASN A 225 21.37 -13.32 -13.14
N ILE A 226 20.49 -12.32 -13.20
CA ILE A 226 20.29 -11.40 -12.08
C ILE A 226 19.54 -12.14 -10.96
N ILE A 227 20.17 -12.21 -9.79
CA ILE A 227 19.65 -12.88 -8.60
C ILE A 227 19.43 -11.92 -7.42
N GLY A 228 19.77 -10.67 -7.56
CA GLY A 228 19.60 -9.68 -6.49
C GLY A 228 20.19 -8.33 -6.87
N ILE A 229 20.25 -7.45 -5.88
CA ILE A 229 20.76 -6.09 -6.02
C ILE A 229 21.62 -5.72 -4.81
N ARG A 230 22.71 -4.99 -5.05
CA ARG A 230 23.45 -4.26 -4.04
C ARG A 230 23.19 -2.78 -4.17
N LEU A 231 22.82 -2.16 -3.06
CA LEU A 231 22.71 -0.73 -2.87
C LEU A 231 23.88 -0.26 -2.01
N GLU A 232 24.45 0.89 -2.31
CA GLU A 232 25.58 1.49 -1.60
C GLU A 232 25.14 2.78 -0.93
N ARG A 233 25.71 3.08 0.26
CA ARG A 233 25.39 4.32 0.97
C ARG A 233 25.63 5.54 0.08
N ASN A 234 24.71 6.48 0.13
CA ASN A 234 24.86 7.80 -0.46
C ASN A 234 25.43 8.76 0.58
N ASP A 235 26.74 8.99 0.56
CA ASP A 235 27.41 9.87 1.53
C ASP A 235 27.04 11.36 1.34
N ASP A 236 26.44 11.71 0.18
CA ASP A 236 25.90 13.06 -0.10
C ASP A 236 24.38 13.17 0.21
N TYR A 237 23.81 12.22 0.94
CA TYR A 237 22.39 12.24 1.28
C TYR A 237 22.04 13.48 2.11
N PHE A 238 20.94 14.16 1.75
CA PHE A 238 20.52 15.40 2.41
C PHE A 238 19.89 15.21 3.81
N GLY A 239 19.56 13.96 4.18
CA GLY A 239 19.02 13.59 5.49
C GLY A 239 20.05 12.93 6.41
N GLU A 240 19.57 12.18 7.40
CA GLU A 240 20.45 11.41 8.27
C GLU A 240 21.12 10.27 7.48
N LEU A 241 22.45 10.17 7.59
CA LEU A 241 23.20 9.15 6.88
C LEU A 241 22.96 7.76 7.48
N PRO A 242 22.73 6.72 6.65
CA PRO A 242 22.66 5.34 7.11
C PRO A 242 23.95 4.90 7.79
N TYR A 243 23.84 4.03 8.78
CA TYR A 243 25.01 3.43 9.43
C TYR A 243 25.73 2.40 8.54
N LEU A 244 24.99 1.71 7.68
CA LEU A 244 25.51 0.66 6.79
C LEU A 244 26.24 1.26 5.58
N ASP A 245 27.31 0.60 5.14
CA ASP A 245 27.98 0.93 3.86
C ASP A 245 27.15 0.46 2.67
N ALA A 246 26.46 -0.68 2.81
CA ALA A 246 25.68 -1.26 1.73
C ALA A 246 24.55 -2.18 2.25
N VAL A 247 23.57 -2.41 1.36
CA VAL A 247 22.52 -3.42 1.56
C VAL A 247 22.44 -4.31 0.33
N GLU A 248 22.41 -5.62 0.54
CA GLU A 248 22.21 -6.62 -0.52
C GLU A 248 20.86 -7.31 -0.32
N TYR A 249 20.03 -7.30 -1.36
CA TYR A 249 18.75 -7.98 -1.39
C TYR A 249 18.78 -9.09 -2.42
N SER A 250 18.40 -10.31 -2.00
CA SER A 250 18.23 -11.43 -2.94
C SER A 250 17.15 -12.41 -2.44
N PRO A 251 16.14 -12.74 -3.24
CA PRO A 251 15.20 -13.81 -2.92
C PRO A 251 15.84 -15.20 -2.97
N PHE A 252 17.02 -15.32 -3.57
CA PHE A 252 17.78 -16.57 -3.71
C PHE A 252 18.72 -16.86 -2.53
N PHE A 253 18.89 -15.95 -1.59
CA PHE A 253 19.59 -16.26 -0.34
C PHE A 253 18.93 -17.46 0.34
N THR A 254 19.75 -18.37 0.89
CA THR A 254 19.29 -19.63 1.47
C THR A 254 19.20 -19.55 2.99
N GLN A 255 18.48 -20.51 3.60
CA GLN A 255 18.45 -20.65 5.04
C GLN A 255 19.82 -21.10 5.60
N ASP A 256 20.56 -21.93 4.86
CA ASP A 256 21.89 -22.38 5.27
C ASP A 256 22.86 -21.19 5.36
N GLN A 257 22.85 -20.30 4.35
CA GLN A 257 23.61 -19.05 4.41
C GLN A 257 23.23 -18.16 5.60
N PHE A 258 21.96 -18.18 6.00
CA PHE A 258 21.53 -17.49 7.22
C PHE A 258 22.09 -18.19 8.47
N MET A 259 22.04 -19.51 8.57
CA MET A 259 22.57 -20.25 9.71
C MET A 259 24.09 -20.09 9.85
N GLU A 260 24.82 -19.95 8.73
CA GLU A 260 26.24 -19.67 8.68
C GLU A 260 26.59 -18.18 8.95
N GLY A 261 25.58 -17.31 9.15
CA GLY A 261 25.77 -15.88 9.41
C GLY A 261 26.15 -15.05 8.18
N GLN A 262 26.07 -15.62 6.98
CA GLN A 262 26.35 -14.92 5.71
C GLN A 262 25.17 -14.04 5.29
N VAL A 263 23.94 -14.46 5.58
CA VAL A 263 22.68 -13.70 5.39
C VAL A 263 22.18 -13.28 6.76
N HIS A 264 21.63 -12.09 6.86
CA HIS A 264 21.39 -11.46 8.16
C HIS A 264 19.91 -11.38 8.52
N VAL A 265 19.02 -11.31 7.53
CA VAL A 265 17.56 -11.23 7.72
C VAL A 265 16.88 -12.13 6.70
N VAL A 266 15.96 -12.98 7.17
CA VAL A 266 15.17 -13.91 6.32
C VAL A 266 13.74 -14.01 6.82
N PRO A 267 12.76 -14.34 5.96
CA PRO A 267 11.42 -14.73 6.41
C PRO A 267 11.48 -15.96 7.33
N LEU A 268 10.70 -15.94 8.41
CA LEU A 268 10.66 -17.01 9.41
C LEU A 268 9.92 -18.24 8.84
N ARG A 269 10.66 -19.17 8.27
CA ARG A 269 10.10 -20.38 7.62
C ARG A 269 10.27 -21.68 8.40
N SER A 270 11.03 -21.68 9.48
CA SER A 270 11.21 -22.85 10.34
C SER A 270 11.17 -22.49 11.82
N ASN A 271 10.69 -23.43 12.66
CA ASN A 271 10.64 -23.22 14.11
C ASN A 271 12.04 -23.04 14.73
N GLY A 272 13.08 -23.64 14.14
CA GLY A 272 14.46 -23.46 14.62
C GLY A 272 14.98 -22.03 14.51
N LEU A 273 14.37 -21.20 13.65
CA LEU A 273 14.70 -19.78 13.54
C LEU A 273 13.89 -18.88 14.47
N ALA A 274 12.91 -19.44 15.21
CA ALA A 274 12.06 -18.70 16.12
C ALA A 274 12.62 -18.62 17.55
N SER A 275 13.82 -19.15 17.79
CA SER A 275 14.44 -19.25 19.12
C SER A 275 15.88 -18.74 19.09
N ALA A 276 16.43 -18.51 20.30
CA ALA A 276 17.83 -18.12 20.44
C ALA A 276 18.78 -19.05 19.67
N PRO A 277 19.87 -18.50 19.06
CA PRO A 277 20.34 -17.12 19.27
C PRO A 277 19.67 -16.05 18.41
N TYR A 278 18.75 -16.41 17.52
CA TYR A 278 18.13 -15.49 16.55
C TYR A 278 17.10 -14.58 17.20
N GLN A 279 16.94 -13.39 16.61
CA GLN A 279 15.88 -12.45 16.96
C GLN A 279 14.70 -12.66 16.01
N VAL A 280 13.47 -12.52 16.51
CA VAL A 280 12.26 -12.50 15.69
C VAL A 280 11.71 -11.09 15.67
N LEU A 281 11.58 -10.54 14.47
CA LEU A 281 10.90 -9.27 14.22
C LEU A 281 9.50 -9.58 13.65
N GLU A 282 8.48 -9.06 14.31
CA GLU A 282 7.08 -9.20 13.89
C GLU A 282 6.54 -7.86 13.40
N ASN A 283 5.79 -7.88 12.31
CA ASN A 283 5.07 -6.74 11.78
C ASN A 283 3.58 -7.04 11.71
N ASP A 284 2.77 -6.31 12.47
CA ASP A 284 1.32 -6.27 12.27
C ASP A 284 1.04 -5.37 11.07
N SER A 285 0.98 -5.98 9.88
CA SER A 285 0.67 -5.26 8.65
C SER A 285 -0.77 -4.75 8.66
N LEU A 286 -1.00 -3.58 8.06
CA LEU A 286 -2.34 -3.07 7.76
C LEU A 286 -2.98 -3.79 6.57
N ASP A 287 -2.26 -4.70 5.92
CA ASP A 287 -2.76 -5.47 4.78
C ASP A 287 -3.88 -6.40 5.21
N ILE A 288 -4.95 -6.43 4.43
CA ILE A 288 -6.12 -7.26 4.67
C ILE A 288 -6.37 -8.22 3.52
N VAL A 289 -6.95 -9.37 3.85
CA VAL A 289 -7.44 -10.33 2.86
C VAL A 289 -8.95 -10.36 2.90
N LEU A 290 -9.55 -10.13 1.74
CA LEU A 290 -10.99 -10.12 1.53
C LEU A 290 -11.39 -11.23 0.55
N LEU A 291 -12.59 -11.77 0.70
CA LEU A 291 -13.24 -12.58 -0.32
C LEU A 291 -14.31 -11.71 -1.00
N GLY A 292 -13.96 -11.11 -2.13
CA GLY A 292 -14.86 -10.27 -2.92
C GLY A 292 -15.93 -11.07 -3.63
N MET A 293 -17.12 -10.47 -3.78
CA MET A 293 -18.28 -11.07 -4.48
C MET A 293 -18.65 -10.23 -5.70
N ARG A 294 -18.86 -10.86 -6.85
CA ARG A 294 -19.27 -10.16 -8.08
C ARG A 294 -20.71 -9.69 -8.00
N CYS A 295 -20.94 -8.54 -7.36
CA CYS A 295 -22.27 -8.02 -6.96
C CYS A 295 -23.20 -7.64 -8.12
N ASN A 296 -22.71 -7.49 -9.34
CA ASN A 296 -23.51 -7.16 -10.52
C ASN A 296 -23.87 -8.37 -11.39
N ILE A 297 -23.61 -9.59 -10.92
CA ILE A 297 -23.91 -10.83 -11.63
C ILE A 297 -24.76 -11.74 -10.72
N GLY A 298 -25.93 -12.17 -11.21
CA GLY A 298 -26.80 -13.07 -10.46
C GLY A 298 -26.17 -14.45 -10.24
N PRO A 299 -26.42 -15.08 -9.09
CA PRO A 299 -27.31 -14.65 -8.00
C PRO A 299 -26.64 -13.74 -6.95
N LEU A 300 -25.36 -13.35 -7.12
CA LEU A 300 -24.61 -12.50 -6.17
C LEU A 300 -25.09 -11.03 -6.18
N ASP A 301 -25.91 -10.63 -7.13
CA ASP A 301 -26.61 -9.34 -7.16
C ASP A 301 -27.63 -9.20 -6.00
N LYS A 302 -28.14 -10.32 -5.48
CA LYS A 302 -29.07 -10.35 -4.35
C LYS A 302 -28.31 -10.26 -3.02
N LYS A 303 -28.62 -9.23 -2.22
CA LYS A 303 -28.00 -9.00 -0.90
C LYS A 303 -28.14 -10.20 0.04
N ASN A 304 -29.33 -10.80 0.14
CA ASN A 304 -29.57 -11.95 1.01
C ASN A 304 -28.76 -13.20 0.59
N VAL A 305 -28.43 -13.36 -0.69
CA VAL A 305 -27.49 -14.41 -1.15
C VAL A 305 -26.09 -14.10 -0.60
N ARG A 306 -25.60 -12.87 -0.73
CA ARG A 306 -24.29 -12.51 -0.21
C ARG A 306 -24.19 -12.70 1.30
N GLN A 307 -25.25 -12.27 2.03
CA GLN A 307 -25.34 -12.45 3.49
C GLN A 307 -25.37 -13.96 3.86
N ALA A 308 -26.06 -14.80 3.08
CA ALA A 308 -26.05 -16.23 3.29
C ALA A 308 -24.65 -16.84 3.12
N LEU A 309 -23.91 -16.44 2.07
CA LEU A 309 -22.53 -16.92 1.85
C LEU A 309 -21.61 -16.54 3.02
N VAL A 310 -21.68 -15.28 3.50
CA VAL A 310 -20.86 -14.84 4.64
C VAL A 310 -21.13 -15.63 5.90
N LEU A 311 -22.39 -15.84 6.23
CA LEU A 311 -22.80 -16.58 7.41
C LEU A 311 -22.47 -18.09 7.33
N ALA A 312 -22.16 -18.61 6.15
CA ALA A 312 -21.67 -19.97 5.99
C ALA A 312 -20.17 -20.11 6.29
N LEU A 313 -19.40 -19.03 6.19
CA LEU A 313 -17.94 -19.07 6.26
C LEU A 313 -17.42 -18.95 7.70
N ASP A 314 -16.73 -19.99 8.18
CA ASP A 314 -15.94 -19.93 9.42
C ASP A 314 -14.58 -19.28 9.14
N LYS A 315 -14.51 -17.96 9.39
CA LYS A 315 -13.29 -17.19 9.14
C LYS A 315 -12.08 -17.68 9.94
N SER A 316 -12.29 -18.30 11.10
CA SER A 316 -11.19 -18.84 11.92
C SER A 316 -10.54 -20.05 11.24
N LYS A 317 -11.32 -20.96 10.68
CA LYS A 317 -10.80 -22.09 9.90
C LYS A 317 -10.12 -21.63 8.62
N ILE A 318 -10.73 -20.65 7.92
CA ILE A 318 -10.16 -20.03 6.72
C ILE A 318 -8.82 -19.39 7.03
N ALA A 319 -8.71 -18.61 8.11
CA ALA A 319 -7.47 -18.00 8.56
C ALA A 319 -6.42 -19.07 8.92
N GLN A 320 -6.83 -20.14 9.61
CA GLN A 320 -5.93 -21.23 9.94
C GLN A 320 -5.39 -21.94 8.66
N ALA A 321 -6.22 -22.12 7.64
CA ALA A 321 -5.80 -22.68 6.36
C ALA A 321 -4.75 -21.79 5.65
N ALA A 322 -4.79 -20.48 5.87
CA ALA A 322 -3.81 -19.52 5.33
C ALA A 322 -2.51 -19.45 6.15
N PHE A 323 -2.46 -20.05 7.34
CA PHE A 323 -1.31 -19.95 8.25
C PHE A 323 -0.01 -20.46 7.62
N SER A 324 1.08 -19.70 7.86
CA SER A 324 2.47 -20.15 7.72
C SER A 324 3.32 -19.52 8.83
N LEU A 325 4.51 -20.04 9.07
CA LEU A 325 5.41 -19.49 10.10
C LEU A 325 5.83 -18.04 9.82
N GLU A 326 5.95 -17.68 8.55
CA GLU A 326 6.33 -16.33 8.10
C GLU A 326 5.14 -15.36 7.98
N SER A 327 3.92 -15.90 8.01
CA SER A 327 2.69 -15.15 7.77
C SER A 327 1.57 -15.69 8.66
N VAL A 328 1.29 -14.99 9.76
CA VAL A 328 0.28 -15.40 10.75
C VAL A 328 -0.99 -14.59 10.51
N PRO A 329 -2.08 -15.24 10.02
CA PRO A 329 -3.35 -14.56 9.82
C PRO A 329 -4.02 -14.26 11.17
N ARG A 330 -4.67 -13.11 11.24
CA ARG A 330 -5.53 -12.68 12.35
C ARG A 330 -6.90 -12.32 11.79
N VAL A 331 -7.92 -13.05 12.21
CA VAL A 331 -9.31 -12.79 11.78
C VAL A 331 -9.71 -11.34 12.03
N ILE A 332 -10.41 -10.77 11.06
CA ILE A 332 -11.02 -9.44 11.15
C ILE A 332 -12.51 -9.54 10.80
N ASP A 333 -13.30 -8.65 11.40
CA ASP A 333 -14.75 -8.55 11.16
C ASP A 333 -15.15 -7.28 10.41
N ASN A 334 -14.21 -6.35 10.30
CA ASN A 334 -14.40 -5.02 9.72
C ASN A 334 -13.55 -4.85 8.45
N TYR A 335 -13.98 -3.97 7.54
CA TYR A 335 -13.20 -3.63 6.35
C TYR A 335 -12.03 -2.70 6.68
N ILE A 336 -12.23 -1.81 7.67
CA ILE A 336 -11.18 -0.92 8.15
C ILE A 336 -10.39 -1.65 9.24
N PRO A 337 -9.07 -1.84 9.08
CA PRO A 337 -8.23 -2.49 10.09
C PRO A 337 -8.23 -1.79 11.45
N PRO A 338 -8.13 -2.54 12.56
CA PRO A 338 -8.18 -1.97 13.92
C PRO A 338 -7.11 -0.93 14.23
N ASP A 339 -5.95 -1.02 13.58
CA ASP A 339 -4.81 -0.14 13.86
C ASP A 339 -4.81 1.12 12.99
N LEU A 340 -5.81 1.28 12.11
CA LEU A 340 -5.95 2.50 11.33
C LEU A 340 -6.45 3.66 12.17
N PRO A 341 -5.91 4.85 11.93
CA PRO A 341 -6.49 6.07 12.44
C PRO A 341 -7.97 6.16 12.06
N GLY A 342 -8.82 6.35 13.07
CA GLY A 342 -10.27 6.42 12.87
C GLY A 342 -11.00 5.09 12.83
N PHE A 343 -10.32 3.97 13.02
CA PHE A 343 -10.98 2.70 13.29
C PHE A 343 -11.97 2.84 14.46
N PHE A 344 -13.12 2.26 14.28
CA PHE A 344 -14.11 2.15 15.34
C PHE A 344 -14.69 0.73 15.35
N PRO A 345 -14.64 0.02 16.48
CA PRO A 345 -15.21 -1.32 16.54
C PRO A 345 -16.73 -1.22 16.30
N LEU A 346 -17.17 -1.82 15.23
CA LEU A 346 -18.59 -2.08 14.95
C LEU A 346 -18.86 -3.55 15.23
N GLU A 347 -20.09 -3.90 15.53
CA GLU A 347 -20.51 -5.28 15.41
C GLU A 347 -20.33 -5.67 13.95
N GLY A 348 -19.33 -6.51 13.69
CA GLY A 348 -18.97 -6.96 12.36
C GLY A 348 -19.98 -7.94 11.78
N ILE A 349 -19.58 -8.67 10.74
CA ILE A 349 -20.43 -9.64 10.05
C ILE A 349 -20.93 -10.77 10.98
N GLY A 350 -20.27 -10.94 12.13
CA GLY A 350 -20.62 -11.93 13.13
C GLY A 350 -19.98 -13.31 12.87
N ALA A 351 -20.24 -14.24 13.78
CA ALA A 351 -19.79 -15.62 13.67
C ALA A 351 -20.62 -16.38 12.61
N ALA A 352 -20.03 -17.46 12.07
CA ALA A 352 -20.73 -18.36 11.17
C ALA A 352 -22.04 -18.91 11.80
N ASP A 353 -23.13 -18.83 11.03
CA ASP A 353 -24.45 -19.38 11.37
C ASP A 353 -25.05 -20.08 10.16
N LEU A 354 -24.75 -21.35 10.01
CA LEU A 354 -25.19 -22.16 8.89
C LEU A 354 -26.74 -22.26 8.83
N GLY A 355 -27.43 -22.23 9.97
CA GLY A 355 -28.88 -22.25 10.05
C GLY A 355 -29.51 -21.00 9.42
N LYS A 356 -29.00 -19.82 9.80
CA LYS A 356 -29.42 -18.54 9.23
C LYS A 356 -29.02 -18.42 7.75
N ALA A 357 -27.81 -18.89 7.40
CA ALA A 357 -27.34 -18.94 6.01
C ALA A 357 -28.29 -19.73 5.11
N ARG A 358 -28.71 -20.93 5.53
CA ARG A 358 -29.67 -21.77 4.79
C ARG A 358 -31.03 -21.11 4.63
N ARG A 359 -31.53 -20.41 5.65
CA ARG A 359 -32.80 -19.67 5.56
C ARG A 359 -32.72 -18.56 4.52
N LEU A 360 -31.69 -17.71 4.60
CA LEU A 360 -31.50 -16.61 3.64
C LEU A 360 -31.34 -17.11 2.21
N LEU A 361 -30.63 -18.22 2.02
CA LEU A 361 -30.44 -18.82 0.69
C LEU A 361 -31.75 -19.40 0.14
N ALA A 362 -32.58 -20.01 0.99
CA ALA A 362 -33.90 -20.52 0.61
C ALA A 362 -34.85 -19.36 0.26
N GLU A 363 -34.88 -18.26 1.04
CA GLU A 363 -35.64 -17.06 0.76
C GLU A 363 -35.22 -16.38 -0.56
N ALA A 364 -33.94 -16.51 -0.93
CA ALA A 364 -33.43 -16.04 -2.22
C ALA A 364 -33.82 -16.93 -3.42
N GLY A 365 -34.48 -18.07 -3.18
CA GLY A 365 -34.93 -19.02 -4.19
C GLY A 365 -34.02 -20.23 -4.40
N PHE A 366 -33.07 -20.48 -3.50
CA PHE A 366 -32.10 -21.59 -3.61
C PHE A 366 -32.13 -22.51 -2.37
N PRO A 367 -33.27 -23.16 -2.05
CA PRO A 367 -33.36 -24.04 -0.88
C PRO A 367 -32.34 -25.18 -0.98
N ALA A 368 -31.48 -25.33 0.07
CA ALA A 368 -30.38 -26.30 0.11
C ALA A 368 -29.45 -26.23 -1.14
N GLY A 369 -29.26 -25.04 -1.69
CA GLY A 369 -28.42 -24.81 -2.87
C GLY A 369 -29.05 -25.24 -4.20
N LYS A 370 -30.29 -25.76 -4.20
CA LYS A 370 -30.95 -26.25 -5.43
C LYS A 370 -31.11 -25.13 -6.46
N GLY A 371 -30.58 -25.35 -7.66
CA GLY A 371 -30.62 -24.36 -8.74
C GLY A 371 -29.59 -23.25 -8.63
N PHE A 372 -28.74 -23.24 -7.58
CA PHE A 372 -27.62 -22.30 -7.50
C PHE A 372 -26.58 -22.66 -8.57
N PRO A 373 -26.08 -21.71 -9.36
CA PRO A 373 -25.08 -22.00 -10.37
C PRO A 373 -23.73 -22.39 -9.73
N GLU A 374 -22.87 -23.06 -10.49
CA GLU A 374 -21.49 -23.31 -10.08
C GLU A 374 -20.78 -21.99 -9.81
N LEU A 375 -20.14 -21.86 -8.66
CA LEU A 375 -19.50 -20.64 -8.19
C LEU A 375 -17.98 -20.74 -8.38
N TYR A 376 -17.40 -19.86 -9.16
CA TYR A 376 -15.96 -19.80 -9.35
C TYR A 376 -15.29 -18.99 -8.26
N ILE A 377 -14.15 -19.50 -7.72
CA ILE A 377 -13.31 -18.76 -6.77
C ILE A 377 -11.99 -18.45 -7.42
N TYR A 378 -11.74 -17.18 -7.68
CA TYR A 378 -10.55 -16.70 -8.37
C TYR A 378 -9.43 -16.33 -7.40
N PHE A 379 -8.23 -16.81 -7.73
CA PHE A 379 -6.98 -16.48 -7.04
C PHE A 379 -5.98 -15.88 -8.02
N ALA A 380 -5.17 -14.94 -7.55
CA ALA A 380 -3.96 -14.53 -8.27
C ALA A 380 -2.94 -15.69 -8.29
N ARG A 381 -2.28 -15.94 -9.43
CA ARG A 381 -1.43 -17.13 -9.69
C ARG A 381 -0.24 -17.32 -8.73
N ARG A 382 0.01 -16.45 -7.77
CA ARG A 382 1.28 -16.37 -7.04
C ARG A 382 1.49 -17.37 -5.88
N ARG A 383 0.47 -18.14 -5.40
CA ARG A 383 0.58 -18.93 -4.14
C ARG A 383 -0.02 -20.35 -4.27
N GLY A 384 0.62 -21.27 -4.98
CA GLY A 384 0.10 -22.61 -5.26
C GLY A 384 -0.52 -23.36 -4.06
N GLU A 385 0.28 -23.84 -3.09
CA GLU A 385 -0.24 -24.65 -1.97
C GLU A 385 -1.12 -23.87 -0.98
N ALA A 386 -0.76 -22.62 -0.66
CA ALA A 386 -1.56 -21.79 0.23
C ALA A 386 -2.94 -21.51 -0.36
N ASN A 387 -3.02 -21.25 -1.67
CA ASN A 387 -4.28 -21.07 -2.37
C ASN A 387 -5.12 -22.37 -2.34
N ASN A 388 -4.48 -23.53 -2.49
CA ASN A 388 -5.19 -24.81 -2.44
C ASN A 388 -5.83 -25.08 -1.07
N ARG A 389 -5.10 -24.79 0.03
CA ARG A 389 -5.65 -24.94 1.39
C ARG A 389 -6.80 -23.97 1.63
N LEU A 390 -6.61 -22.70 1.26
CA LEU A 390 -7.62 -21.66 1.41
C LEU A 390 -8.88 -21.96 0.59
N PHE A 391 -8.70 -22.39 -0.67
CA PHE A 391 -9.81 -22.81 -1.52
C PHE A 391 -10.56 -24.01 -0.93
N LYS A 392 -9.83 -25.03 -0.46
CA LYS A 392 -10.46 -26.22 0.14
C LYS A 392 -11.39 -25.84 1.28
N GLU A 393 -10.93 -24.97 2.19
CA GLU A 393 -11.74 -24.55 3.33
C GLU A 393 -12.98 -23.76 2.90
N ILE A 394 -12.81 -22.75 2.03
CA ILE A 394 -13.96 -21.98 1.51
C ILE A 394 -14.95 -22.88 0.76
N ARG A 395 -14.46 -23.81 -0.06
CA ARG A 395 -15.31 -24.76 -0.79
C ARG A 395 -16.12 -25.63 0.16
N ASP A 396 -15.48 -26.23 1.15
CA ASP A 396 -16.12 -27.19 2.07
C ASP A 396 -17.25 -26.48 2.87
N GLU A 397 -17.06 -25.20 3.25
CA GLU A 397 -18.08 -24.38 3.90
C GLU A 397 -19.25 -24.03 2.95
N LEU A 398 -18.99 -23.76 1.66
CA LEU A 398 -20.03 -23.51 0.66
C LEU A 398 -20.79 -24.78 0.28
N GLU A 399 -20.12 -25.91 0.22
CA GLU A 399 -20.74 -27.22 -0.01
C GLU A 399 -21.74 -27.59 1.10
N ALA A 400 -21.51 -27.14 2.34
CA ALA A 400 -22.46 -27.29 3.44
C ALA A 400 -23.79 -26.52 3.21
N LEU A 401 -23.81 -25.52 2.30
CA LEU A 401 -25.01 -24.87 1.78
C LEU A 401 -25.59 -25.57 0.54
N GLY A 402 -24.93 -26.58 -0.02
CA GLY A 402 -25.26 -27.21 -1.28
C GLY A 402 -24.77 -26.42 -2.51
N ILE A 403 -23.82 -25.52 -2.34
CA ILE A 403 -23.25 -24.71 -3.42
C ILE A 403 -21.94 -25.35 -3.89
N LYS A 404 -21.86 -25.69 -5.17
CA LYS A 404 -20.66 -26.22 -5.78
C LYS A 404 -19.69 -25.08 -6.12
N ALA A 405 -18.43 -25.17 -5.65
CA ALA A 405 -17.39 -24.20 -5.91
C ALA A 405 -16.21 -24.79 -6.68
N VAL A 406 -15.63 -24.01 -7.59
CA VAL A 406 -14.49 -24.39 -8.45
C VAL A 406 -13.40 -23.34 -8.40
N MET A 407 -12.16 -23.78 -8.18
CA MET A 407 -11.01 -22.89 -8.17
C MET A 407 -10.61 -22.48 -9.59
N LYS A 408 -10.30 -21.19 -9.74
CA LYS A 408 -9.74 -20.59 -10.95
C LYS A 408 -8.57 -19.70 -10.60
N TYR A 409 -7.72 -19.46 -11.58
CA TYR A 409 -6.63 -18.49 -11.46
C TYR A 409 -6.79 -17.43 -12.53
N TYR A 410 -6.47 -16.17 -12.19
CA TYR A 410 -6.34 -15.10 -13.17
C TYR A 410 -4.87 -14.68 -13.29
N ARG A 411 -4.47 -14.27 -14.49
CA ARG A 411 -3.10 -13.82 -14.82
C ARG A 411 -2.98 -12.30 -14.84
N SER A 412 -4.10 -11.65 -15.13
CA SER A 412 -4.18 -10.19 -15.19
C SER A 412 -5.55 -9.71 -14.73
N LEU A 413 -5.63 -8.44 -14.32
CA LEU A 413 -6.90 -7.80 -13.97
C LEU A 413 -7.85 -7.72 -15.16
N GLU A 414 -7.34 -7.63 -16.39
CA GLU A 414 -8.14 -7.61 -17.60
C GLU A 414 -8.85 -8.95 -17.84
N GLU A 415 -8.15 -10.07 -17.59
CA GLU A 415 -8.74 -11.41 -17.64
C GLU A 415 -9.90 -11.51 -16.62
N LEU A 416 -9.68 -11.07 -15.38
CA LEU A 416 -10.72 -11.11 -14.34
C LEU A 416 -11.92 -10.22 -14.70
N ARG A 417 -11.68 -9.03 -15.28
CA ARG A 417 -12.72 -8.11 -15.72
C ARG A 417 -13.64 -8.72 -16.76
N SER A 418 -13.12 -9.57 -17.64
CA SER A 418 -13.88 -10.21 -18.73
C SER A 418 -14.79 -11.34 -18.27
N VAL A 419 -14.70 -11.79 -17.01
CA VAL A 419 -15.49 -12.91 -16.48
C VAL A 419 -16.95 -12.51 -16.31
N ALA A 420 -17.84 -13.17 -17.05
CA ALA A 420 -19.28 -12.95 -17.03
C ALA A 420 -20.07 -13.91 -16.11
N ALA A 421 -19.39 -14.89 -15.50
CA ALA A 421 -20.02 -15.85 -14.60
C ALA A 421 -20.03 -15.36 -13.13
N PRO A 422 -20.96 -15.82 -12.28
CA PRO A 422 -20.94 -15.53 -10.85
C PRO A 422 -19.65 -16.07 -10.22
N HIS A 423 -18.94 -15.20 -9.51
CA HIS A 423 -17.66 -15.58 -8.92
C HIS A 423 -17.33 -14.80 -7.66
N LEU A 424 -16.49 -15.44 -6.86
CA LEU A 424 -15.77 -14.84 -5.75
C LEU A 424 -14.31 -14.59 -6.19
N VAL A 425 -13.65 -13.64 -5.53
CA VAL A 425 -12.23 -13.37 -5.76
C VAL A 425 -11.51 -13.12 -4.45
N VAL A 426 -10.39 -13.79 -4.24
CA VAL A 426 -9.53 -13.53 -3.09
C VAL A 426 -8.70 -12.28 -3.41
N ILE A 427 -8.91 -11.22 -2.63
CA ILE A 427 -8.26 -9.92 -2.75
C ILE A 427 -7.29 -9.77 -1.58
N GLU A 428 -6.00 -9.72 -1.83
CA GLU A 428 -4.99 -9.30 -0.87
C GLU A 428 -4.78 -7.80 -1.08
N TRP A 429 -5.33 -6.99 -0.19
CA TRP A 429 -5.21 -5.54 -0.25
C TRP A 429 -4.01 -5.08 0.58
N LEU A 430 -3.03 -4.56 -0.10
CA LEU A 430 -1.84 -3.98 0.52
C LEU A 430 -2.11 -2.49 0.77
N MET A 431 -2.00 -2.08 2.02
CA MET A 431 -2.18 -0.67 2.39
C MET A 431 -0.95 0.14 1.97
N ASP A 432 -1.19 1.21 1.25
CA ASP A 432 -0.13 2.13 0.80
C ASP A 432 0.05 3.30 1.78
N TYR A 433 -1.03 3.72 2.45
CA TYR A 433 -1.03 4.77 3.47
C TYR A 433 -2.13 4.51 4.52
N PRO A 434 -1.95 5.04 5.77
CA PRO A 434 -2.81 4.69 6.92
C PRO A 434 -4.10 5.52 6.96
N ASP A 435 -4.93 5.39 5.94
CA ASP A 435 -6.24 6.03 5.86
C ASP A 435 -7.28 5.06 5.35
N ALA A 436 -8.48 5.07 5.92
CA ALA A 436 -9.58 4.21 5.49
C ALA A 436 -9.98 4.44 4.01
N GLU A 437 -9.74 5.64 3.48
CA GLU A 437 -9.92 5.94 2.06
C GLU A 437 -9.13 4.98 1.17
N ASN A 438 -7.92 4.56 1.60
CA ASN A 438 -7.05 3.64 0.83
C ASN A 438 -7.67 2.25 0.60
N ILE A 439 -8.68 1.87 1.37
CA ILE A 439 -9.46 0.65 1.17
C ILE A 439 -10.77 0.98 0.47
N ILE A 440 -11.49 1.98 0.99
CA ILE A 440 -12.87 2.25 0.60
C ILE A 440 -12.94 2.78 -0.83
N PHE A 441 -12.11 3.74 -1.18
CA PHE A 441 -12.11 4.33 -2.53
C PHE A 441 -11.81 3.29 -3.61
N PRO A 442 -10.67 2.57 -3.60
CA PRO A 442 -10.34 1.68 -4.69
C PRO A 442 -11.27 0.48 -4.82
N LEU A 443 -11.74 -0.09 -3.70
CA LEU A 443 -12.49 -1.34 -3.71
C LEU A 443 -14.01 -1.15 -3.75
N PHE A 444 -14.55 -0.04 -3.21
CA PHE A 444 -15.99 0.07 -3.02
C PHE A 444 -16.65 1.30 -3.67
N GLN A 445 -15.87 2.32 -4.08
CA GLN A 445 -16.42 3.45 -4.83
C GLN A 445 -16.94 2.98 -6.20
N SER A 446 -18.19 3.31 -6.54
CA SER A 446 -18.92 2.74 -7.69
C SER A 446 -18.21 2.92 -9.03
N GLN A 447 -17.45 3.99 -9.25
CA GLN A 447 -16.75 4.27 -10.50
C GLN A 447 -15.30 3.81 -10.50
N SER A 448 -14.76 3.37 -9.36
CA SER A 448 -13.39 2.88 -9.26
C SER A 448 -13.15 1.71 -10.21
N LEU A 449 -12.00 1.77 -10.90
CA LEU A 449 -11.60 0.70 -11.82
C LEU A 449 -11.46 -0.65 -11.11
N LEU A 450 -10.87 -0.67 -9.93
CA LEU A 450 -10.65 -1.91 -9.17
C LEU A 450 -11.97 -2.48 -8.64
N ASN A 451 -12.88 -1.64 -8.17
CA ASN A 451 -14.24 -2.09 -7.84
C ASN A 451 -14.92 -2.74 -9.06
N LYS A 452 -14.89 -2.07 -10.22
CA LYS A 452 -15.46 -2.62 -11.47
C LYS A 452 -14.85 -3.95 -11.89
N ILE A 453 -13.59 -4.20 -11.54
CA ILE A 453 -12.89 -5.45 -11.84
C ILE A 453 -13.22 -6.53 -10.81
N TYR A 454 -13.13 -6.23 -9.52
CA TYR A 454 -13.28 -7.23 -8.46
C TYR A 454 -14.73 -7.48 -8.05
N LEU A 455 -15.50 -6.42 -7.82
CA LEU A 455 -16.78 -6.51 -7.13
C LEU A 455 -17.98 -6.15 -8.00
N GLY A 456 -17.84 -5.15 -8.86
CA GLY A 456 -18.98 -4.58 -9.58
C GLY A 456 -20.06 -4.05 -8.63
N TYR A 457 -19.67 -3.65 -7.42
CA TYR A 457 -20.54 -3.10 -6.39
C TYR A 457 -20.90 -1.65 -6.69
N SER A 458 -22.11 -1.22 -6.35
CA SER A 458 -22.54 0.16 -6.50
C SER A 458 -23.49 0.54 -5.36
N ASN A 459 -23.15 1.62 -4.66
CA ASN A 459 -23.99 2.21 -3.64
C ASN A 459 -23.81 3.74 -3.62
N PRO A 460 -24.79 4.50 -4.18
CA PRO A 460 -24.72 5.97 -4.21
C PRO A 460 -24.65 6.63 -2.82
N GLY A 461 -25.14 5.95 -1.78
CA GLY A 461 -25.03 6.42 -0.40
C GLY A 461 -23.59 6.40 0.09
N LEU A 462 -22.88 5.29 -0.18
CA LEU A 462 -21.45 5.15 0.13
C LEU A 462 -20.62 6.16 -0.66
N ASP A 463 -20.90 6.33 -1.97
CA ASP A 463 -20.17 7.29 -2.81
C ASP A 463 -20.29 8.73 -2.28
N ARG A 464 -21.49 9.14 -1.82
CA ARG A 464 -21.68 10.47 -1.21
C ARG A 464 -20.91 10.64 0.10
N LEU A 465 -20.90 9.62 0.96
CA LEU A 465 -20.16 9.65 2.22
C LEU A 465 -18.64 9.72 1.97
N LEU A 466 -18.16 8.99 0.97
CA LEU A 466 -16.76 9.00 0.57
C LEU A 466 -16.35 10.40 0.08
N ALA A 467 -17.11 10.99 -0.85
CA ALA A 467 -16.86 12.33 -1.34
C ALA A 467 -16.87 13.37 -0.20
N ALA A 468 -17.80 13.24 0.76
CA ALA A 468 -17.82 14.10 1.93
C ALA A 468 -16.59 13.91 2.82
N SER A 469 -16.06 12.68 2.95
CA SER A 469 -14.87 12.40 3.76
C SER A 469 -13.57 12.95 3.16
N GLU A 470 -13.51 13.07 1.83
CA GLU A 470 -12.34 13.60 1.12
C GLU A 470 -12.12 15.10 1.39
N ILE A 471 -13.19 15.84 1.69
CA ILE A 471 -13.15 17.28 1.94
C ILE A 471 -13.30 17.65 3.43
N GLU A 472 -13.62 16.69 4.31
CA GLU A 472 -13.83 16.95 5.73
C GLU A 472 -12.50 17.03 6.49
N ALA A 473 -12.14 18.24 6.92
CA ALA A 473 -10.91 18.50 7.65
C ALA A 473 -10.97 18.10 9.13
N SER A 474 -12.18 18.04 9.73
CA SER A 474 -12.34 17.58 11.11
C SER A 474 -12.16 16.07 11.19
N TRP A 475 -11.14 15.63 11.90
CA TRP A 475 -10.86 14.22 12.12
C TRP A 475 -12.05 13.45 12.72
N GLU A 476 -12.70 14.02 13.72
CA GLU A 476 -13.86 13.39 14.38
C GLU A 476 -15.03 13.19 13.42
N LYS A 477 -15.36 14.23 12.64
CA LYS A 477 -16.43 14.16 11.63
C LYS A 477 -16.08 13.18 10.52
N ARG A 478 -14.84 13.21 10.03
CA ARG A 478 -14.33 12.31 8.99
C ARG A 478 -14.40 10.85 9.44
N THR A 479 -13.98 10.57 10.68
CA THR A 479 -14.13 9.24 11.31
C THR A 479 -15.59 8.81 11.39
N GLY A 480 -16.49 9.73 11.70
CA GLY A 480 -17.93 9.49 11.70
C GLY A 480 -18.47 9.09 10.31
N LEU A 481 -17.94 9.67 9.23
CA LEU A 481 -18.28 9.30 7.85
C LEU A 481 -17.76 7.89 7.51
N PHE A 482 -16.52 7.55 7.85
CA PHE A 482 -16.00 6.20 7.63
C PHE A 482 -16.79 5.13 8.38
N ARG A 483 -17.22 5.43 9.60
CA ARG A 483 -18.09 4.53 10.37
C ARG A 483 -19.43 4.28 9.69
N GLN A 484 -20.03 5.30 9.08
CA GLN A 484 -21.28 5.16 8.32
C GLN A 484 -21.04 4.31 7.05
N MET A 485 -19.95 4.54 6.33
CA MET A 485 -19.58 3.73 5.16
C MET A 485 -19.35 2.26 5.54
N GLU A 486 -18.68 2.01 6.64
CA GLU A 486 -18.45 0.65 7.11
C GLU A 486 -19.74 -0.09 7.47
N ARG A 487 -20.71 0.59 8.10
CA ARG A 487 -22.05 0.01 8.34
C ARG A 487 -22.76 -0.37 7.05
N ILE A 488 -22.68 0.46 6.02
CA ILE A 488 -23.24 0.15 4.70
C ILE A 488 -22.56 -1.11 4.13
N LEU A 489 -21.23 -1.19 4.19
CA LEU A 489 -20.47 -2.32 3.67
C LEU A 489 -20.78 -3.61 4.45
N LEU A 490 -20.89 -3.55 5.77
CA LEU A 490 -21.25 -4.70 6.60
C LEU A 490 -22.69 -5.19 6.35
N ASP A 491 -23.60 -4.30 5.98
CA ASP A 491 -24.98 -4.63 5.64
C ASP A 491 -25.12 -5.17 4.20
N ASP A 492 -24.49 -4.53 3.23
CA ASP A 492 -24.54 -4.91 1.80
C ASP A 492 -23.67 -6.12 1.46
N VAL A 493 -22.61 -6.33 2.23
CA VAL A 493 -21.62 -7.41 2.10
C VAL A 493 -21.10 -7.59 0.68
N PRO A 494 -20.44 -6.60 0.07
CA PRO A 494 -19.82 -6.78 -1.25
C PRO A 494 -18.56 -7.66 -1.21
N ALA A 495 -17.97 -7.83 -0.05
CA ALA A 495 -16.84 -8.71 0.24
C ALA A 495 -16.93 -9.25 1.67
N VAL A 496 -16.20 -10.31 1.98
CA VAL A 496 -16.03 -10.82 3.34
C VAL A 496 -14.65 -10.42 3.84
N PRO A 497 -14.51 -9.60 4.89
CA PRO A 497 -13.25 -9.46 5.59
C PRO A 497 -12.86 -10.81 6.21
N LEU A 498 -11.71 -11.36 5.81
CA LEU A 498 -11.28 -12.66 6.29
C LEU A 498 -10.25 -12.52 7.41
N TYR A 499 -9.11 -11.95 7.10
CA TYR A 499 -8.01 -11.78 8.05
C TYR A 499 -7.02 -10.71 7.58
N ARG A 500 -6.22 -10.20 8.53
CA ARG A 500 -4.99 -9.45 8.26
C ARG A 500 -3.76 -10.34 8.49
N ILE A 501 -2.62 -9.94 7.97
CA ILE A 501 -1.41 -10.75 8.01
C ILE A 501 -0.40 -10.13 8.96
N LYS A 502 0.05 -10.90 9.97
CA LYS A 502 1.26 -10.59 10.72
C LYS A 502 2.45 -11.24 10.02
N ARG A 503 3.41 -10.46 9.55
CA ARG A 503 4.64 -10.97 8.93
C ARG A 503 5.73 -11.17 9.97
N ARG A 504 6.57 -12.19 9.77
CA ARG A 504 7.62 -12.57 10.71
C ARG A 504 8.95 -12.76 10.01
N LEU A 505 10.01 -12.13 10.56
CA LEU A 505 11.38 -12.23 10.08
C LEU A 505 12.25 -12.82 11.19
N ALA A 506 13.20 -13.67 10.81
CA ALA A 506 14.32 -14.06 11.66
C ALA A 506 15.53 -13.19 11.33
N MET A 507 16.24 -12.73 12.35
CA MET A 507 17.41 -11.86 12.23
C MET A 507 18.58 -12.43 13.03
N GLN A 508 19.78 -12.21 12.53
CA GLN A 508 21.02 -12.50 13.27
C GLN A 508 21.11 -11.64 14.53
N PRO A 509 21.70 -12.17 15.62
CA PRO A 509 21.76 -11.48 16.91
C PRO A 509 22.54 -10.16 16.89
N PHE A 510 23.41 -9.96 15.92
CA PHE A 510 24.18 -8.73 15.74
C PHE A 510 23.50 -7.66 14.88
N VAL A 511 22.31 -7.91 14.33
CA VAL A 511 21.51 -6.91 13.62
C VAL A 511 20.80 -6.05 14.66
N ARG A 512 21.03 -4.75 14.64
CA ARG A 512 20.47 -3.79 15.58
C ARG A 512 19.69 -2.70 14.86
N GLY A 513 18.78 -2.02 15.57
CA GLY A 513 18.03 -0.90 15.05
C GLY A 513 16.91 -1.26 14.05
N ALA A 514 16.71 -2.56 13.79
CA ALA A 514 15.71 -3.01 12.85
C ALA A 514 14.29 -2.65 13.32
N LYS A 515 13.54 -2.04 12.41
CA LYS A 515 12.12 -1.70 12.58
C LYS A 515 11.37 -2.13 11.34
N THR A 516 10.14 -2.54 11.50
CA THR A 516 9.25 -2.81 10.37
C THR A 516 8.41 -1.58 10.10
N PRO A 517 8.36 -1.10 8.85
CA PRO A 517 7.33 -0.15 8.47
C PRO A 517 5.96 -0.83 8.57
N PRO A 518 4.92 -0.11 8.95
CA PRO A 518 3.61 -0.70 9.24
C PRO A 518 2.80 -1.04 7.99
N PHE A 519 3.33 -0.82 6.79
CA PHE A 519 2.61 -1.07 5.56
C PHE A 519 3.29 -2.02 4.60
N GLY A 520 2.44 -2.72 3.85
CA GLY A 520 2.72 -3.37 2.61
C GLY A 520 3.82 -4.42 2.69
N ASN A 521 4.45 -4.63 1.57
CA ASN A 521 5.59 -5.53 1.42
C ASN A 521 6.91 -4.93 1.90
N SER A 522 6.88 -3.79 2.59
CA SER A 522 8.08 -3.18 3.17
C SER A 522 8.61 -4.08 4.28
N ILE A 523 9.79 -4.66 4.05
CA ILE A 523 10.37 -5.67 4.93
C ILE A 523 11.06 -5.00 6.11
N LEU A 524 11.83 -3.95 5.84
CA LEU A 524 12.65 -3.25 6.83
C LEU A 524 12.89 -1.81 6.39
N ASP A 525 12.83 -0.87 7.33
CA ASP A 525 13.53 0.40 7.18
C ASP A 525 15.00 0.18 7.55
N VAL A 526 15.88 0.24 6.55
CA VAL A 526 17.30 -0.09 6.75
C VAL A 526 18.15 1.11 7.14
N ARG A 527 17.59 2.33 7.19
CA ARG A 527 18.33 3.55 7.49
C ARG A 527 18.87 3.57 8.91
N ASP A 528 18.10 3.06 9.87
CA ASP A 528 18.47 2.98 11.29
C ASP A 528 19.23 1.69 11.67
N ILE A 529 19.41 0.77 10.72
CA ILE A 529 20.06 -0.53 11.00
C ILE A 529 21.57 -0.38 11.05
N TRP A 530 22.18 -1.07 12.01
CA TRP A 530 23.63 -1.21 12.13
C TRP A 530 23.99 -2.63 12.57
N LEU A 531 25.25 -3.01 12.34
CA LEU A 531 25.76 -4.34 12.63
C LEU A 531 26.70 -4.29 13.83
N ASP A 532 26.35 -5.04 14.89
CA ASP A 532 27.14 -5.16 16.12
C ASP A 532 28.11 -6.34 16.01
N LYS A 533 29.02 -6.25 15.04
CA LYS A 533 30.09 -7.23 14.82
C LYS A 533 31.41 -6.73 15.38
#